data_14eb3701c7004d252049bda9fede033b
#
_entry.id   14eb3701c7004d252049bda9fede033b
#
_cell.length_a   1.000
_cell.length_b   1.000
_cell.length_c   1.000
_cell.angle_alpha   90.00
_cell.angle_beta   90.00
_cell.angle_gamma   90.00
#
_symmetry.space_group_name_H-M   'P 1'
#
loop_
_entity.id
_entity.type
_entity.pdbx_description
1 polymer ?
#
loop_
_entity_poly.entity_id
_entity_poly.type
_entity_poly.pdbx_seq_one_letter_code
_entity_poly.pdbx_strand_id
1 'polypeptide(L)'
;HPGSVFKPVVAVAALSEGVIDENYTFNDPGVITIDKYSYSNWYFTQYGSTEGTIGLTRAIARSTDTFFYKIGELTGIDDLVKWAKKFGFDKETKIDLPGEISGLVPSPEWKKRVKNEIWFLGNTYHVSIGQGDLSVTPIEENQAISAIASGGELCSPKIAAEPKCKNMDIKKDYIEIIKEGMIDACSTGGTGYTFFDFTPQVACKTGTAETNV
;
A
#
# COMPACT_ATOMS: atom_id res chain seq x y z
N HIS A 1 12.29 -1.72 -0.07
CA HIS A 1 10.88 -2.05 -0.34
C HIS A 1 10.00 -1.51 0.78
N PRO A 2 8.85 -0.86 0.50
CA PRO A 2 7.93 -0.37 1.53
C PRO A 2 7.20 -1.52 2.26
N GLY A 3 7.07 -2.68 1.60
CA GLY A 3 6.25 -3.76 2.12
C GLY A 3 4.80 -3.32 2.32
N SER A 4 4.13 -3.90 3.29
CA SER A 4 2.70 -3.66 3.53
C SER A 4 2.32 -2.22 3.88
N VAL A 5 3.27 -1.29 4.09
CA VAL A 5 2.94 0.14 4.27
C VAL A 5 2.43 0.76 2.97
N PHE A 6 2.71 0.16 1.82
CA PHE A 6 2.17 0.59 0.52
C PHE A 6 0.68 0.23 0.31
N LYS A 7 0.12 -0.72 1.05
CA LYS A 7 -1.26 -1.20 0.90
C LYS A 7 -2.36 -0.12 0.99
N PRO A 8 -2.27 0.89 1.87
CA PRO A 8 -3.21 2.01 1.86
C PRO A 8 -3.28 2.75 0.52
N VAL A 9 -2.15 2.89 -0.19
CA VAL A 9 -2.11 3.49 -1.53
C VAL A 9 -2.82 2.62 -2.55
N VAL A 10 -2.63 1.30 -2.48
CA VAL A 10 -3.33 0.32 -3.33
C VAL A 10 -4.84 0.36 -3.06
N ALA A 11 -5.25 0.49 -1.80
CA ALA A 11 -6.66 0.62 -1.42
C ALA A 11 -7.29 1.90 -2.01
N VAL A 12 -6.59 3.05 -1.93
CA VAL A 12 -7.05 4.29 -2.58
C VAL A 12 -7.20 4.10 -4.09
N ALA A 13 -6.23 3.44 -4.73
CA ALA A 13 -6.29 3.18 -6.17
C ALA A 13 -7.53 2.35 -6.53
N ALA A 14 -7.74 1.22 -5.85
CA ALA A 14 -8.85 0.30 -6.12
C ALA A 14 -10.23 0.96 -5.93
N LEU A 15 -10.41 1.72 -4.85
CA LEU A 15 -11.65 2.49 -4.60
C LEU A 15 -11.85 3.61 -5.62
N SER A 16 -10.80 4.34 -5.96
CA SER A 16 -10.90 5.52 -6.85
C SER A 16 -11.13 5.15 -8.30
N GLU A 17 -10.60 4.01 -8.75
CA GLU A 17 -10.88 3.47 -10.10
C GLU A 17 -12.21 2.69 -10.14
N GLY A 18 -12.89 2.53 -8.99
CA GLY A 18 -14.20 1.88 -8.89
C GLY A 18 -14.18 0.37 -9.14
N VAL A 19 -13.03 -0.26 -9.00
CA VAL A 19 -12.90 -1.74 -9.15
C VAL A 19 -13.39 -2.48 -7.90
N ILE A 20 -13.46 -1.77 -6.77
CA ILE A 20 -14.15 -2.16 -5.55
C ILE A 20 -14.94 -0.97 -5.00
N ASP A 21 -15.93 -1.24 -4.16
CA ASP A 21 -16.63 -0.27 -3.33
C ASP A 21 -16.42 -0.55 -1.84
N GLU A 22 -17.04 0.24 -0.98
CA GLU A 22 -16.94 0.10 0.47
C GLU A 22 -17.53 -1.22 1.01
N ASN A 23 -18.40 -1.87 0.25
CA ASN A 23 -19.05 -3.14 0.63
C ASN A 23 -18.34 -4.36 0.06
N TYR A 24 -17.27 -4.15 -0.72
CA TYR A 24 -16.53 -5.25 -1.32
C TYR A 24 -15.99 -6.20 -0.26
N THR A 25 -16.25 -7.48 -0.44
CA THR A 25 -15.73 -8.55 0.41
C THR A 25 -14.97 -9.59 -0.39
N PHE A 26 -13.99 -10.20 0.25
CA PHE A 26 -13.16 -11.24 -0.32
C PHE A 26 -13.01 -12.38 0.70
N ASN A 27 -13.18 -13.62 0.25
CA ASN A 27 -12.92 -14.78 1.09
C ASN A 27 -11.43 -15.16 0.98
N ASP A 28 -10.69 -14.96 2.07
CA ASP A 28 -9.25 -15.24 2.12
C ASP A 28 -8.97 -16.73 1.97
N PRO A 29 -8.37 -17.20 0.85
CA PRO A 29 -8.03 -18.59 0.67
C PRO A 29 -6.74 -19.01 1.40
N GLY A 30 -6.04 -18.07 2.05
CA GLY A 30 -4.72 -18.26 2.61
C GLY A 30 -3.59 -18.25 1.58
N VAL A 31 -3.83 -18.81 0.39
CA VAL A 31 -2.87 -18.88 -0.73
C VAL A 31 -3.61 -18.69 -2.05
N ILE A 32 -3.05 -17.86 -2.93
CA ILE A 32 -3.46 -17.75 -4.33
C ILE A 32 -2.39 -18.43 -5.20
N THR A 33 -2.78 -19.32 -6.10
CA THR A 33 -1.85 -20.00 -7.01
C THR A 33 -2.10 -19.55 -8.44
N ILE A 34 -1.02 -19.17 -9.13
CA ILE A 34 -1.02 -18.84 -10.56
C ILE A 34 0.02 -19.76 -11.23
N ASP A 35 -0.42 -20.63 -12.08
CA ASP A 35 0.41 -21.68 -12.70
C ASP A 35 1.17 -22.48 -11.62
N LYS A 36 2.50 -22.32 -11.56
CA LYS A 36 3.38 -22.99 -10.58
C LYS A 36 3.78 -22.12 -9.39
N TYR A 37 3.32 -20.86 -9.34
CA TYR A 37 3.69 -19.92 -8.31
C TYR A 37 2.57 -19.75 -7.29
N SER A 38 2.93 -19.71 -6.01
CA SER A 38 2.02 -19.54 -4.88
C SER A 38 2.31 -18.25 -4.15
N TYR A 39 1.25 -17.51 -3.84
CA TYR A 39 1.26 -16.22 -3.16
C TYR A 39 0.46 -16.36 -1.88
N SER A 40 1.16 -16.46 -0.76
CA SER A 40 0.57 -16.75 0.54
C SER A 40 0.23 -15.49 1.32
N ASN A 41 -0.79 -15.59 2.17
CA ASN A 41 -1.02 -14.64 3.24
C ASN A 41 -0.12 -15.00 4.43
N TRP A 42 0.47 -13.99 5.11
CA TRP A 42 1.34 -14.18 6.26
C TRP A 42 0.67 -14.99 7.38
N TYR A 43 -0.64 -14.77 7.62
CA TYR A 43 -1.41 -15.45 8.66
C TYR A 43 -1.53 -16.95 8.38
N PHE A 44 -1.74 -17.30 7.12
CA PHE A 44 -1.72 -18.70 6.68
C PHE A 44 -0.33 -19.34 6.81
N THR A 45 0.71 -18.61 6.40
CA THR A 45 2.09 -19.13 6.46
C THR A 45 2.53 -19.41 7.89
N GLN A 46 2.17 -18.53 8.84
CA GLN A 46 2.60 -18.64 10.24
C GLN A 46 1.71 -19.56 11.08
N TYR A 47 0.40 -19.58 10.82
CA TYR A 47 -0.59 -20.22 11.71
C TYR A 47 -1.47 -21.25 11.02
N GLY A 48 -1.35 -21.45 9.70
CA GLY A 48 -2.20 -22.37 8.92
C GLY A 48 -3.68 -21.93 8.88
N SER A 49 -3.98 -20.67 9.18
CA SER A 49 -5.33 -20.14 9.31
C SER A 49 -5.60 -19.03 8.30
N THR A 50 -6.87 -18.78 7.99
CA THR A 50 -7.32 -17.72 7.08
C THR A 50 -8.17 -16.68 7.83
N GLU A 51 -8.32 -15.49 7.26
CA GLU A 51 -9.18 -14.46 7.82
C GLU A 51 -10.68 -14.69 7.49
N GLY A 52 -11.00 -15.69 6.65
CA GLY A 52 -12.36 -15.91 6.17
C GLY A 52 -12.83 -14.81 5.21
N THR A 53 -14.12 -14.49 5.21
CA THR A 53 -14.66 -13.40 4.39
C THR A 53 -14.48 -12.07 5.09
N ILE A 54 -13.71 -11.17 4.48
CA ILE A 54 -13.34 -9.87 5.03
C ILE A 54 -13.58 -8.73 4.05
N GLY A 55 -13.84 -7.53 4.58
CA GLY A 55 -13.86 -6.28 3.83
C GLY A 55 -12.52 -5.54 3.91
N LEU A 56 -12.47 -4.36 3.26
CA LEU A 56 -11.24 -3.57 3.13
C LEU A 56 -10.67 -3.13 4.50
N THR A 57 -11.50 -2.63 5.41
CA THR A 57 -11.10 -2.21 6.77
C THR A 57 -10.35 -3.33 7.48
N ARG A 58 -10.94 -4.53 7.51
CA ARG A 58 -10.32 -5.70 8.14
C ARG A 58 -9.04 -6.13 7.40
N ALA A 59 -9.03 -6.08 6.08
CA ALA A 59 -7.85 -6.42 5.28
C ALA A 59 -6.66 -5.48 5.54
N ILE A 60 -6.91 -4.19 5.77
CA ILE A 60 -5.89 -3.21 6.18
C ILE A 60 -5.41 -3.54 7.60
N ALA A 61 -6.33 -3.73 8.55
CA ALA A 61 -6.05 -4.02 9.95
C ALA A 61 -5.18 -5.27 10.13
N ARG A 62 -5.49 -6.32 9.37
CA ARG A 62 -4.78 -7.61 9.40
C ARG A 62 -3.64 -7.72 8.41
N SER A 63 -3.50 -6.70 7.56
CA SER A 63 -2.48 -6.71 6.48
C SER A 63 -2.58 -7.93 5.57
N THR A 64 -3.79 -8.37 5.22
CA THR A 64 -4.09 -9.63 4.51
C THR A 64 -3.59 -9.58 3.07
N ASP A 65 -2.48 -10.25 2.77
CA ASP A 65 -1.81 -10.17 1.47
C ASP A 65 -2.70 -10.63 0.32
N THR A 66 -3.43 -11.73 0.49
CA THR A 66 -4.34 -12.29 -0.54
C THR A 66 -5.44 -11.33 -0.95
N PHE A 67 -5.97 -10.53 -0.01
CA PHE A 67 -6.92 -9.46 -0.32
C PHE A 67 -6.27 -8.42 -1.25
N PHE A 68 -5.04 -7.99 -0.92
CA PHE A 68 -4.32 -6.98 -1.71
C PHE A 68 -3.82 -7.51 -3.05
N TYR A 69 -3.47 -8.79 -3.15
CA TYR A 69 -3.24 -9.42 -4.46
C TYR A 69 -4.49 -9.32 -5.34
N LYS A 70 -5.66 -9.63 -4.78
CA LYS A 70 -6.91 -9.62 -5.55
C LYS A 70 -7.31 -8.22 -5.98
N ILE A 71 -7.29 -7.24 -5.10
CA ILE A 71 -7.64 -5.87 -5.51
C ILE A 71 -6.59 -5.26 -6.43
N GLY A 72 -5.32 -5.62 -6.29
CA GLY A 72 -4.26 -5.22 -7.22
C GLY A 72 -4.42 -5.83 -8.62
N GLU A 73 -4.84 -7.11 -8.70
CA GLU A 73 -5.23 -7.74 -9.97
C GLU A 73 -6.38 -7.00 -10.65
N LEU A 74 -7.44 -6.68 -9.88
CA LEU A 74 -8.61 -5.96 -10.39
C LEU A 74 -8.28 -4.54 -10.84
N THR A 75 -7.41 -3.84 -10.11
CA THR A 75 -6.98 -2.47 -10.44
C THR A 75 -6.06 -2.47 -11.67
N GLY A 76 -5.21 -3.47 -11.80
CA GLY A 76 -4.20 -3.54 -12.85
C GLY A 76 -2.99 -2.66 -12.57
N ILE A 77 -1.85 -3.02 -13.19
CA ILE A 77 -0.57 -2.36 -12.90
C ILE A 77 -0.55 -0.89 -13.35
N ASP A 78 -1.21 -0.55 -14.45
CA ASP A 78 -1.17 0.81 -14.99
C ASP A 78 -1.82 1.81 -14.04
N ASP A 79 -2.98 1.47 -13.47
CA ASP A 79 -3.64 2.31 -12.47
C ASP A 79 -2.92 2.30 -11.12
N LEU A 80 -2.31 1.19 -10.71
CA LEU A 80 -1.45 1.16 -9.52
C LEU A 80 -0.26 2.11 -9.68
N VAL A 81 0.42 2.10 -10.83
CA VAL A 81 1.52 3.03 -11.16
C VAL A 81 1.04 4.48 -11.19
N LYS A 82 -0.09 4.74 -11.82
CA LYS A 82 -0.72 6.07 -11.86
C LYS A 82 -0.96 6.63 -10.47
N TRP A 83 -1.56 5.83 -9.58
CA TRP A 83 -1.85 6.25 -8.21
C TRP A 83 -0.59 6.37 -7.35
N ALA A 84 0.36 5.46 -7.46
CA ALA A 84 1.65 5.59 -6.79
C ALA A 84 2.32 6.93 -7.15
N LYS A 85 2.40 7.27 -8.44
CA LYS A 85 2.94 8.56 -8.90
C LYS A 85 2.11 9.76 -8.44
N LYS A 86 0.78 9.62 -8.35
CA LYS A 86 -0.10 10.66 -7.81
C LYS A 86 0.20 10.92 -6.32
N PHE A 87 0.53 9.89 -5.54
CA PHE A 87 0.98 9.98 -4.14
C PHE A 87 2.40 10.49 -3.96
N GLY A 88 3.13 10.71 -5.04
CA GLY A 88 4.46 11.32 -4.99
C GLY A 88 5.63 10.35 -5.08
N PHE A 89 5.37 9.05 -5.24
CA PHE A 89 6.44 8.07 -5.48
C PHE A 89 7.11 8.25 -6.85
N ASP A 90 8.32 7.70 -6.99
CA ASP A 90 9.14 7.74 -8.23
C ASP A 90 9.59 9.16 -8.61
N LYS A 91 9.72 10.06 -7.63
CA LYS A 91 10.26 11.42 -7.82
C LYS A 91 10.69 12.03 -6.48
N GLU A 92 11.60 12.98 -6.55
CA GLU A 92 11.99 13.79 -5.39
C GLU A 92 10.78 14.48 -4.77
N THR A 93 10.68 14.46 -3.44
CA THR A 93 9.63 15.14 -2.66
C THR A 93 9.85 16.65 -2.61
N LYS A 94 11.07 17.10 -2.98
CA LYS A 94 11.55 18.47 -2.91
C LYS A 94 11.66 18.98 -1.47
N ILE A 95 12.07 18.10 -0.54
CA ILE A 95 12.49 18.54 0.78
C ILE A 95 13.65 19.53 0.65
N ASP A 96 13.73 20.49 1.55
CA ASP A 96 14.79 21.54 1.56
C ASP A 96 16.11 21.03 2.18
N LEU A 97 16.50 19.81 1.81
CA LEU A 97 17.79 19.21 2.14
C LEU A 97 18.53 18.79 0.85
N PRO A 98 19.85 18.89 0.82
CA PRO A 98 20.64 18.42 -0.33
C PRO A 98 20.71 16.89 -0.38
N GLY A 99 20.88 16.34 -1.59
CA GLY A 99 21.16 14.92 -1.80
C GLY A 99 19.93 14.03 -1.76
N GLU A 100 18.73 14.58 -1.95
CA GLU A 100 17.51 13.78 -2.08
C GLU A 100 17.62 12.84 -3.29
N ILE A 101 17.14 11.63 -3.13
CA ILE A 101 16.98 10.64 -4.20
C ILE A 101 15.50 10.22 -4.29
N SER A 102 15.07 9.79 -5.46
CA SER A 102 13.75 9.19 -5.65
C SER A 102 13.80 7.67 -5.51
N GLY A 103 12.64 7.09 -5.21
CA GLY A 103 12.41 5.66 -5.34
C GLY A 103 12.22 5.22 -6.80
N LEU A 104 11.60 4.08 -6.98
CA LEU A 104 11.25 3.47 -8.26
C LEU A 104 9.86 2.84 -8.16
N VAL A 105 8.94 3.25 -9.02
CA VAL A 105 7.66 2.56 -9.25
C VAL A 105 7.78 1.78 -10.55
N PRO A 106 7.86 0.44 -10.48
CA PRO A 106 8.06 -0.39 -11.67
C PRO A 106 6.81 -0.42 -12.55
N SER A 107 7.01 -0.48 -13.87
CA SER A 107 5.95 -0.67 -14.86
C SER A 107 6.34 -1.74 -15.89
N PRO A 108 5.39 -2.23 -16.70
CA PRO A 108 5.71 -3.13 -17.82
C PRO A 108 6.79 -2.57 -18.75
N GLU A 109 6.71 -1.28 -19.10
CA GLU A 109 7.68 -0.59 -19.97
C GLU A 109 9.05 -0.49 -19.30
N TRP A 110 9.07 -0.12 -18.00
CA TRP A 110 10.31 -0.07 -17.24
C TRP A 110 10.99 -1.45 -17.21
N LYS A 111 10.22 -2.49 -16.87
CA LYS A 111 10.74 -3.86 -16.76
C LYS A 111 11.29 -4.35 -18.11
N LYS A 112 10.56 -4.10 -19.21
CA LYS A 112 11.00 -4.44 -20.55
C LYS A 112 12.29 -3.70 -20.93
N ARG A 113 12.37 -2.41 -20.65
CA ARG A 113 13.53 -1.57 -21.00
C ARG A 113 14.76 -1.89 -20.16
N VAL A 114 14.61 -2.09 -18.85
CA VAL A 114 15.74 -2.19 -17.92
C VAL A 114 16.20 -3.64 -17.72
N LYS A 115 15.25 -4.58 -17.63
CA LYS A 115 15.53 -6.01 -17.37
C LYS A 115 15.40 -6.88 -18.63
N ASN A 116 14.85 -6.35 -19.71
CA ASN A 116 14.49 -7.10 -20.93
C ASN A 116 13.53 -8.27 -20.63
N GLU A 117 12.65 -8.10 -19.68
CA GLU A 117 11.66 -9.08 -19.23
C GLU A 117 10.23 -8.60 -19.51
N ILE A 118 9.30 -9.55 -19.70
CA ILE A 118 7.86 -9.26 -19.78
C ILE A 118 7.26 -9.15 -18.38
N TRP A 119 6.15 -8.44 -18.28
CA TRP A 119 5.38 -8.32 -17.04
C TRP A 119 4.41 -9.49 -16.90
N PHE A 120 4.38 -10.10 -15.74
CA PHE A 120 3.45 -11.15 -15.37
C PHE A 120 2.53 -10.69 -14.23
N LEU A 121 1.39 -11.33 -14.05
CA LEU A 121 0.47 -11.03 -12.97
C LEU A 121 1.13 -11.10 -11.57
N GLY A 122 2.06 -12.03 -11.37
CA GLY A 122 2.85 -12.10 -10.14
C GLY A 122 3.65 -10.83 -9.83
N ASN A 123 4.09 -10.07 -10.84
CA ASN A 123 4.74 -8.78 -10.61
C ASN A 123 3.73 -7.75 -10.06
N THR A 124 2.48 -7.75 -10.58
CA THR A 124 1.40 -6.94 -10.03
C THR A 124 1.10 -7.31 -8.58
N TYR A 125 1.06 -8.59 -8.25
CA TYR A 125 0.87 -9.05 -6.88
C TYR A 125 1.96 -8.52 -5.95
N HIS A 126 3.23 -8.64 -6.34
CA HIS A 126 4.33 -8.10 -5.55
C HIS A 126 4.20 -6.59 -5.33
N VAL A 127 3.91 -5.82 -6.38
CA VAL A 127 3.70 -4.36 -6.24
C VAL A 127 2.53 -4.05 -5.32
N SER A 128 1.44 -4.82 -5.37
CA SER A 128 0.24 -4.60 -4.55
C SER A 128 0.47 -4.75 -3.04
N ILE A 129 1.53 -5.41 -2.65
CA ILE A 129 1.95 -5.54 -1.24
C ILE A 129 3.27 -4.82 -0.92
N GLY A 130 3.72 -3.94 -1.83
CA GLY A 130 4.92 -3.15 -1.63
C GLY A 130 6.24 -3.90 -1.79
N GLN A 131 6.26 -4.94 -2.61
CA GLN A 131 7.41 -5.81 -2.85
C GLN A 131 7.84 -5.82 -4.32
N GLY A 132 8.69 -6.76 -4.68
CA GLY A 132 9.20 -6.93 -6.05
C GLY A 132 10.21 -5.85 -6.42
N ASP A 133 9.99 -5.17 -7.54
CA ASP A 133 10.89 -4.10 -8.01
C ASP A 133 10.51 -2.71 -7.44
N LEU A 134 9.47 -2.60 -6.64
CA LEU A 134 9.07 -1.35 -5.99
C LEU A 134 10.11 -0.95 -4.95
N SER A 135 10.63 0.25 -5.07
CA SER A 135 11.58 0.84 -4.13
C SER A 135 11.13 2.26 -3.80
N VAL A 136 11.12 2.61 -2.54
CA VAL A 136 10.72 3.95 -2.09
C VAL A 136 11.71 4.47 -1.06
N THR A 137 11.80 5.78 -0.95
CA THR A 137 12.51 6.41 0.16
C THR A 137 11.58 6.56 1.37
N PRO A 138 12.09 6.54 2.61
CA PRO A 138 11.27 6.77 3.79
C PRO A 138 10.50 8.10 3.75
N ILE A 139 11.05 9.11 3.08
CA ILE A 139 10.39 10.42 2.96
C ILE A 139 9.23 10.40 1.97
N GLU A 140 9.34 9.67 0.85
CA GLU A 140 8.22 9.44 -0.07
C GLU A 140 7.08 8.70 0.63
N GLU A 141 7.42 7.67 1.40
CA GLU A 141 6.43 6.88 2.15
C GLU A 141 5.74 7.74 3.22
N ASN A 142 6.50 8.51 3.99
CA ASN A 142 5.94 9.45 4.97
C ASN A 142 5.01 10.47 4.30
N GLN A 143 5.40 11.03 3.15
CA GLN A 143 4.58 11.96 2.39
C GLN A 143 3.25 11.33 1.95
N ALA A 144 3.27 10.09 1.45
CA ALA A 144 2.07 9.37 1.00
C ALA A 144 1.11 9.07 2.17
N ILE A 145 1.62 8.59 3.29
CA ILE A 145 0.81 8.31 4.49
C ILE A 145 0.26 9.62 5.10
N SER A 146 1.06 10.68 5.11
CA SER A 146 0.61 12.01 5.56
C SER A 146 -0.54 12.55 4.69
N ALA A 147 -0.54 12.26 3.38
CA ALA A 147 -1.64 12.64 2.51
C ALA A 147 -2.94 11.91 2.86
N ILE A 148 -2.88 10.63 3.26
CA ILE A 148 -4.05 9.89 3.77
C ILE A 148 -4.50 10.49 5.12
N ALA A 149 -3.58 10.76 6.03
CA ALA A 149 -3.88 11.32 7.34
C ALA A 149 -4.57 12.69 7.27
N SER A 150 -4.14 13.54 6.33
CA SER A 150 -4.68 14.88 6.12
C SER A 150 -5.99 14.94 5.33
N GLY A 151 -6.54 13.78 4.92
CA GLY A 151 -7.79 13.75 4.14
C GLY A 151 -7.59 13.94 2.64
N GLY A 152 -6.41 13.63 2.10
CA GLY A 152 -6.10 13.69 0.67
C GLY A 152 -5.31 14.92 0.25
N GLU A 153 -4.65 15.61 1.16
CA GLU A 153 -3.71 16.70 0.85
C GLU A 153 -2.28 16.18 0.76
N LEU A 154 -1.70 16.17 -0.43
CA LEU A 154 -0.30 15.84 -0.66
C LEU A 154 0.57 17.09 -0.52
N CYS A 155 1.35 17.13 0.55
CA CYS A 155 2.27 18.24 0.85
C CYS A 155 3.72 17.84 0.60
N SER A 156 4.53 18.77 0.03
CA SER A 156 5.97 18.56 -0.01
C SER A 156 6.54 18.72 1.40
N PRO A 157 7.32 17.74 1.92
CA PRO A 157 7.94 17.89 3.23
C PRO A 157 8.93 19.06 3.23
N LYS A 158 8.97 19.80 4.36
CA LYS A 158 9.86 20.95 4.53
C LYS A 158 10.40 20.99 5.95
N ILE A 159 11.62 21.48 6.11
CA ILE A 159 12.24 21.72 7.42
C ILE A 159 12.12 23.18 7.81
N ALA A 160 12.46 24.09 6.89
CA ALA A 160 12.49 25.51 7.17
C ALA A 160 11.52 26.32 6.31
N ALA A 161 11.18 25.87 5.12
CA ALA A 161 10.25 26.54 4.22
C ALA A 161 8.80 26.13 4.49
N GLU A 162 7.85 26.91 4.00
CA GLU A 162 6.44 26.54 4.02
C GLU A 162 6.16 25.37 3.05
N PRO A 163 5.42 24.33 3.48
CA PRO A 163 5.06 23.23 2.61
C PRO A 163 4.11 23.69 1.49
N LYS A 164 4.30 23.11 0.30
CA LYS A 164 3.33 23.28 -0.79
C LYS A 164 2.45 22.05 -0.85
N CYS A 165 1.16 22.26 -0.65
CA CYS A 165 0.16 21.21 -0.65
C CYS A 165 -0.72 21.26 -1.90
N LYS A 166 -1.24 20.13 -2.32
CA LYS A 166 -2.28 20.02 -3.35
C LYS A 166 -3.31 18.97 -2.93
N ASN A 167 -4.57 19.25 -3.22
CA ASN A 167 -5.62 18.26 -3.06
C ASN A 167 -5.47 17.15 -4.12
N MET A 168 -5.64 15.91 -3.71
CA MET A 168 -5.53 14.73 -4.56
C MET A 168 -6.87 14.32 -5.19
N ASP A 169 -7.96 15.02 -4.89
CA ASP A 169 -9.31 14.70 -5.36
C ASP A 169 -9.70 13.23 -5.08
N ILE A 170 -9.48 12.78 -3.86
CA ILE A 170 -9.90 11.48 -3.36
C ILE A 170 -11.21 11.68 -2.59
N LYS A 171 -12.21 10.84 -2.83
CA LYS A 171 -13.46 10.89 -2.07
C LYS A 171 -13.19 10.74 -0.57
N LYS A 172 -13.83 11.59 0.23
CA LYS A 172 -13.63 11.61 1.69
C LYS A 172 -13.94 10.25 2.31
N ASP A 173 -15.03 9.61 1.90
CA ASP A 173 -15.44 8.31 2.44
C ASP A 173 -14.37 7.23 2.21
N TYR A 174 -13.65 7.27 1.08
CA TYR A 174 -12.54 6.34 0.81
C TYR A 174 -11.37 6.53 1.78
N ILE A 175 -11.03 7.79 2.07
CA ILE A 175 -10.00 8.11 3.06
C ILE A 175 -10.41 7.63 4.45
N GLU A 176 -11.68 7.86 4.85
CA GLU A 176 -12.15 7.47 6.18
C GLU A 176 -12.15 5.95 6.37
N ILE A 177 -12.60 5.15 5.38
CA ILE A 177 -12.52 3.68 5.44
C ILE A 177 -11.08 3.19 5.62
N ILE A 178 -10.12 3.82 4.91
CA ILE A 178 -8.71 3.44 5.02
C ILE A 178 -8.16 3.82 6.40
N LYS A 179 -8.48 5.01 6.91
CA LYS A 179 -8.10 5.44 8.26
C LYS A 179 -8.67 4.52 9.33
N GLU A 180 -9.95 4.11 9.20
CA GLU A 180 -10.57 3.14 10.10
C GLU A 180 -9.79 1.83 10.14
N GLY A 181 -9.44 1.27 8.98
CA GLY A 181 -8.59 0.08 8.90
C GLY A 181 -7.20 0.27 9.53
N MET A 182 -6.63 1.48 9.44
CA MET A 182 -5.36 1.81 10.08
C MET A 182 -5.50 2.00 11.60
N ILE A 183 -6.63 2.49 12.09
CA ILE A 183 -6.97 2.53 13.53
C ILE A 183 -7.12 1.11 14.07
N ASP A 184 -7.86 0.26 13.35
CA ASP A 184 -8.04 -1.14 13.70
C ASP A 184 -6.74 -1.92 13.69
N ALA A 185 -5.78 -1.57 12.82
CA ALA A 185 -4.45 -2.17 12.82
C ALA A 185 -3.69 -1.94 14.14
N CYS A 186 -3.90 -0.80 14.79
CA CYS A 186 -3.34 -0.43 16.09
C CYS A 186 -4.26 -0.75 17.27
N SER A 187 -5.39 -1.44 17.03
CA SER A 187 -6.35 -1.88 18.05
C SER A 187 -6.27 -3.39 18.28
N THR A 188 -6.86 -3.87 19.38
CA THR A 188 -6.88 -5.31 19.70
C THR A 188 -7.39 -6.15 18.53
N GLY A 189 -6.59 -7.13 18.11
CA GLY A 189 -6.88 -7.97 16.96
C GLY A 189 -6.29 -7.46 15.62
N GLY A 190 -5.64 -6.31 15.63
CA GLY A 190 -4.84 -5.79 14.52
C GLY A 190 -3.41 -6.37 14.50
N THR A 191 -2.53 -5.76 13.70
CA THR A 191 -1.12 -6.17 13.57
C THR A 191 -0.15 -5.27 14.36
N GLY A 192 -0.59 -4.09 14.78
CA GLY A 192 0.22 -3.10 15.51
C GLY A 192 0.16 -3.29 17.03
N TYR A 193 0.43 -4.50 17.51
CA TYR A 193 0.24 -4.93 18.89
C TYR A 193 0.93 -4.02 19.94
N THR A 194 2.00 -3.33 19.61
CA THR A 194 2.69 -2.39 20.49
C THR A 194 1.88 -1.13 20.81
N PHE A 195 0.80 -0.88 20.06
CA PHE A 195 -0.04 0.30 20.20
C PHE A 195 -1.46 0.01 20.73
N PHE A 196 -1.79 -1.23 21.06
CA PHE A 196 -3.15 -1.60 21.47
C PHE A 196 -3.66 -0.80 22.69
N ASP A 197 -2.78 -0.53 23.63
CA ASP A 197 -3.10 0.21 24.86
C ASP A 197 -2.53 1.65 24.83
N PHE A 198 -2.10 2.12 23.65
CA PHE A 198 -1.50 3.44 23.54
C PHE A 198 -2.55 4.54 23.61
N THR A 199 -2.26 5.59 24.38
CA THR A 199 -3.14 6.76 24.51
C THR A 199 -2.36 8.04 24.18
N PRO A 200 -2.83 8.89 23.27
CA PRO A 200 -4.09 8.78 22.49
C PRO A 200 -4.09 7.62 21.51
N GLN A 201 -5.28 7.17 21.07
CA GLN A 201 -5.39 6.16 20.03
C GLN A 201 -4.68 6.62 18.74
N VAL A 202 -3.93 5.72 18.11
CA VAL A 202 -3.18 5.98 16.89
C VAL A 202 -3.70 5.13 15.73
N ALA A 203 -3.51 5.63 14.53
CA ALA A 203 -3.67 4.86 13.30
C ALA A 203 -2.29 4.41 12.81
N CYS A 204 -2.15 3.16 12.41
CA CYS A 204 -0.88 2.63 11.95
C CYS A 204 -1.02 1.63 10.79
N LYS A 205 0.10 1.34 10.16
CA LYS A 205 0.23 0.20 9.26
C LYS A 205 1.57 -0.47 9.48
N THR A 206 1.56 -1.74 9.81
CA THR A 206 2.79 -2.54 9.90
C THR A 206 3.34 -2.84 8.50
N GLY A 207 4.66 -2.87 8.38
CA GLY A 207 5.38 -3.25 7.17
C GLY A 207 6.39 -4.34 7.46
N THR A 208 6.51 -5.27 6.53
CA THR A 208 7.59 -6.28 6.50
C THR A 208 8.11 -6.30 5.07
N ALA A 209 9.37 -5.90 4.90
CA ALA A 209 10.03 -5.98 3.62
C ALA A 209 10.79 -7.31 3.54
N GLU A 210 10.56 -8.07 2.47
CA GLU A 210 11.38 -9.22 2.16
C GLU A 210 12.66 -8.73 1.48
N THR A 211 13.79 -9.07 2.06
CA THR A 211 15.09 -8.86 1.42
C THR A 211 15.54 -10.20 0.85
N ASN A 212 15.67 -10.27 -0.47
CA ASN A 212 16.40 -11.37 -1.09
C ASN A 212 17.87 -11.18 -0.73
N VAL A 213 18.33 -11.89 0.30
CA VAL A 213 19.75 -12.03 0.61
C VAL A 213 20.27 -13.27 -0.12
#